data_66588a7fdc1a628b5aa07e356a5887ca
#
_entry.id   66588a7fdc1a628b5aa07e356a5887ca
#
_cell.length_a   1.000
_cell.length_b   1.000
_cell.length_c   1.000
_cell.angle_alpha   90.00
_cell.angle_beta   90.00
_cell.angle_gamma   90.00
#
_symmetry.space_group_name_H-M   'P 1'
#
loop_
_entity.id
_entity.type
_entity.pdbx_description
1 polymer ?
#
loop_
_entity_poly.entity_id
_entity_poly.type
_entity_poly.pdbx_seq_one_letter_code
_entity_poly.pdbx_strand_id
1 'polypeptide(L)'
;MTIDNKFPGKDLTDDDIAGKIPLVAKKTPDHKTKFTCAGIEFGGDLIPVMAGPNLAETEALILDCAKAMKAAGAHFLRAGCFKPLTFPYRSEKFFETREKGLEWLKSAGEAVGMPVVTEIMHIDKIDLVAEHTDMLQIGTRNMQN
;
A
#
# COMPACT_ATOMS: atom_id res chain seq x y z
N MET A 1 16.99 29.90 -22.30
CA MET A 1 16.81 29.73 -20.86
C MET A 1 17.23 28.30 -20.50
N THR A 2 18.50 28.14 -20.15
CA THR A 2 19.07 26.83 -19.81
C THR A 2 18.58 26.51 -18.42
N ILE A 3 17.71 25.51 -18.30
CA ILE A 3 17.33 24.97 -17.01
C ILE A 3 18.59 24.28 -16.47
N ASP A 4 19.19 24.89 -15.45
CA ASP A 4 20.34 24.30 -14.75
C ASP A 4 19.80 23.07 -13.97
N ASN A 5 19.87 21.91 -14.61
CA ASN A 5 19.44 20.62 -14.04
C ASN A 5 20.48 20.15 -13.00
N LYS A 6 20.78 20.97 -12.03
CA LYS A 6 21.41 20.51 -10.79
C LYS A 6 20.39 19.77 -9.94
N PHE A 7 20.10 18.54 -10.35
CA PHE A 7 19.55 17.58 -9.40
C PHE A 7 20.56 17.47 -8.26
N PRO A 8 20.14 17.73 -7.01
CA PRO A 8 21.05 17.65 -5.85
C PRO A 8 21.59 16.24 -5.59
N GLY A 9 21.50 15.33 -6.52
CA GLY A 9 22.04 13.98 -6.45
C GLY A 9 23.14 13.68 -7.47
N LYS A 10 23.47 14.62 -8.34
CA LYS A 10 24.43 14.33 -9.44
C LYS A 10 25.88 14.19 -8.96
N ASP A 11 26.17 14.71 -7.77
CA ASP A 11 27.52 14.69 -7.18
C ASP A 11 27.55 13.86 -5.85
N LEU A 12 26.49 13.11 -5.54
CA LEU A 12 26.46 12.24 -4.37
C LEU A 12 27.14 10.90 -4.71
N THR A 13 28.04 10.47 -3.85
CA THR A 13 28.61 9.12 -3.90
C THR A 13 27.57 8.10 -3.42
N ASP A 14 27.78 6.83 -3.72
CA ASP A 14 26.93 5.73 -3.21
C ASP A 14 26.91 5.72 -1.68
N ASP A 15 28.01 6.06 -1.02
CA ASP A 15 28.09 6.16 0.44
C ASP A 15 27.26 7.33 0.99
N ASP A 16 27.25 8.49 0.30
CA ASP A 16 26.41 9.63 0.68
C ASP A 16 24.94 9.28 0.56
N ILE A 17 24.55 8.54 -0.48
CA ILE A 17 23.18 8.06 -0.68
C ILE A 17 22.83 7.06 0.40
N ALA A 18 23.69 6.08 0.68
CA ALA A 18 23.46 5.07 1.71
C ALA A 18 23.30 5.70 3.11
N GLY A 19 24.08 6.75 3.41
CA GLY A 19 23.95 7.51 4.66
C GLY A 19 22.62 8.26 4.80
N LYS A 20 22.05 8.77 3.71
CA LYS A 20 20.78 9.52 3.70
C LYS A 20 19.55 8.63 3.70
N ILE A 21 19.62 7.47 3.07
CA ILE A 21 18.49 6.54 2.91
C ILE A 21 18.88 5.10 3.31
N PRO A 22 19.34 4.88 4.56
CA PRO A 22 19.98 3.63 4.98
C PRO A 22 19.06 2.39 4.91
N LEU A 23 17.73 2.61 4.92
CA LEU A 23 16.74 1.51 4.86
C LEU A 23 16.49 0.99 3.44
N VAL A 24 16.77 1.78 2.40
CA VAL A 24 16.52 1.42 1.01
C VAL A 24 17.78 1.32 0.17
N ALA A 25 18.90 1.87 0.65
CA ALA A 25 20.18 1.79 -0.04
C ALA A 25 20.77 0.37 0.06
N LYS A 26 21.33 -0.11 -1.04
CA LYS A 26 22.13 -1.34 -1.03
C LYS A 26 23.44 -1.06 -0.28
N LYS A 27 23.78 -1.93 0.68
CA LYS A 27 25.05 -1.89 1.42
C LYS A 27 26.22 -2.53 0.64
N THR A 28 25.89 -3.46 -0.24
CA THR A 28 26.79 -4.14 -1.16
C THR A 28 26.04 -4.44 -2.47
N PRO A 29 26.73 -4.73 -3.60
CA PRO A 29 26.05 -5.10 -4.85
C PRO A 29 25.03 -6.24 -4.70
N ASP A 30 25.32 -7.20 -3.83
CA ASP A 30 24.49 -8.38 -3.59
C ASP A 30 23.47 -8.18 -2.47
N HIS A 31 23.44 -7.01 -1.82
CA HIS A 31 22.51 -6.74 -0.74
C HIS A 31 21.06 -6.78 -1.24
N LYS A 32 20.26 -7.59 -0.57
CA LYS A 32 18.80 -7.64 -0.72
C LYS A 32 18.16 -7.21 0.61
N THR A 33 17.36 -6.17 0.58
CA THR A 33 16.52 -5.82 1.73
C THR A 33 15.39 -6.84 1.82
N LYS A 34 15.31 -7.55 2.94
CA LYS A 34 14.25 -8.52 3.21
C LYS A 34 13.50 -8.17 4.47
N PHE A 35 12.19 -8.34 4.46
CA PHE A 35 11.34 -8.26 5.64
C PHE A 35 10.14 -9.19 5.49
N THR A 36 9.45 -9.44 6.58
CA THR A 36 8.25 -10.28 6.61
C THR A 36 7.06 -9.47 7.11
N CYS A 37 5.92 -9.58 6.42
CA CYS A 37 4.65 -9.04 6.84
C CYS A 37 3.58 -10.12 6.75
N ALA A 38 2.82 -10.35 7.83
CA ALA A 38 1.79 -11.39 7.92
C ALA A 38 2.28 -12.78 7.43
N GLY A 39 3.53 -13.15 7.74
CA GLY A 39 4.14 -14.42 7.35
C GLY A 39 4.64 -14.50 5.90
N ILE A 40 4.52 -13.43 5.12
CA ILE A 40 4.94 -13.37 3.71
C ILE A 40 6.26 -12.59 3.61
N GLU A 41 7.31 -13.22 3.04
CA GLU A 41 8.62 -12.60 2.83
C GLU A 41 8.58 -11.65 1.63
N PHE A 42 9.14 -10.45 1.81
CA PHE A 42 9.41 -9.45 0.78
C PHE A 42 10.91 -9.37 0.52
N GLY A 43 11.30 -9.15 -0.74
CA GLY A 43 12.71 -9.04 -1.15
C GLY A 43 13.42 -10.38 -1.31
N GLY A 44 12.71 -11.51 -1.16
CA GLY A 44 13.18 -12.87 -1.46
C GLY A 44 13.01 -13.23 -2.94
N ASP A 45 12.90 -14.52 -3.20
CA ASP A 45 12.72 -15.05 -4.57
C ASP A 45 11.25 -15.02 -5.01
N LEU A 46 10.31 -14.97 -4.05
CA LEU A 46 8.89 -14.76 -4.30
C LEU A 46 8.61 -13.27 -4.52
N ILE A 47 7.76 -12.96 -5.49
CA ILE A 47 7.18 -11.63 -5.66
C ILE A 47 5.80 -11.62 -4.99
N PRO A 48 5.64 -10.97 -3.82
CA PRO A 48 4.33 -10.87 -3.19
C PRO A 48 3.35 -10.06 -4.05
N VAL A 49 2.17 -10.60 -4.27
CA VAL A 49 1.12 -9.95 -5.07
C VAL A 49 0.05 -9.39 -4.14
N MET A 50 -0.18 -8.08 -4.23
CA MET A 50 -1.26 -7.38 -3.57
C MET A 50 -2.31 -7.04 -4.61
N ALA A 51 -3.51 -7.61 -4.50
CA ALA A 51 -4.56 -7.43 -5.49
C ALA A 51 -5.90 -7.09 -4.85
N GLY A 52 -6.74 -6.38 -5.60
CA GLY A 52 -8.07 -6.00 -5.16
C GLY A 52 -8.56 -4.70 -5.80
N PRO A 53 -9.76 -4.24 -5.47
CA PRO A 53 -10.37 -3.09 -6.08
C PRO A 53 -9.71 -1.78 -5.63
N ASN A 54 -9.90 -0.73 -6.43
CA ASN A 54 -9.40 0.60 -6.09
C ASN A 54 -10.07 1.19 -4.85
N LEU A 55 -11.34 0.86 -4.62
CA LEU A 55 -12.17 1.32 -3.51
C LEU A 55 -12.95 0.15 -2.90
N ALA A 56 -13.10 0.15 -1.58
CA ALA A 56 -14.02 -0.73 -0.85
C ALA A 56 -15.45 -0.19 -0.97
N GLU A 57 -16.14 -0.48 -2.08
CA GLU A 57 -17.44 0.12 -2.39
C GLU A 57 -18.59 -0.45 -1.56
N THR A 58 -18.63 -1.77 -1.41
CA THR A 58 -19.62 -2.48 -0.59
C THR A 58 -19.00 -3.73 0.05
N GLU A 59 -19.59 -4.18 1.15
CA GLU A 59 -19.17 -5.40 1.84
C GLU A 59 -19.18 -6.64 0.93
N ALA A 60 -20.28 -6.83 0.19
CA ALA A 60 -20.41 -7.96 -0.72
C ALA A 60 -19.34 -7.95 -1.82
N LEU A 61 -19.08 -6.80 -2.43
CA LEU A 61 -18.08 -6.66 -3.47
C LEU A 61 -16.67 -6.99 -2.95
N ILE A 62 -16.32 -6.50 -1.77
CA ILE A 62 -15.00 -6.77 -1.16
C ILE A 62 -14.84 -8.25 -0.84
N LEU A 63 -15.86 -8.90 -0.30
CA LEU A 63 -15.82 -10.33 -0.02
C LEU A 63 -15.68 -11.18 -1.30
N ASP A 64 -16.41 -10.83 -2.35
CA ASP A 64 -16.31 -11.53 -3.65
C ASP A 64 -14.95 -11.30 -4.31
N CYS A 65 -14.41 -10.09 -4.24
CA CYS A 65 -13.05 -9.79 -4.65
C CYS A 65 -12.02 -10.60 -3.84
N ALA A 66 -12.17 -10.68 -2.52
CA ALA A 66 -11.26 -11.45 -1.69
C ALA A 66 -11.19 -12.93 -2.10
N LYS A 67 -12.35 -13.55 -2.32
CA LYS A 67 -12.44 -14.94 -2.82
C LYS A 67 -11.74 -15.11 -4.17
N ALA A 68 -12.01 -14.20 -5.11
CA ALA A 68 -11.42 -14.24 -6.44
C ALA A 68 -9.89 -14.03 -6.40
N MET A 69 -9.41 -13.06 -5.62
CA MET A 69 -7.97 -12.79 -5.48
C MET A 69 -7.24 -13.94 -4.80
N LYS A 70 -7.84 -14.53 -3.75
CA LYS A 70 -7.29 -15.73 -3.11
C LYS A 70 -7.17 -16.90 -4.08
N ALA A 71 -8.22 -17.17 -4.84
CA ALA A 71 -8.24 -18.23 -5.84
C ALA A 71 -7.21 -18.01 -6.97
N ALA A 72 -6.94 -16.75 -7.30
CA ALA A 72 -5.91 -16.36 -8.28
C ALA A 72 -4.47 -16.40 -7.72
N GLY A 73 -4.27 -16.72 -6.44
CA GLY A 73 -2.95 -16.80 -5.82
C GLY A 73 -2.37 -15.47 -5.33
N ALA A 74 -3.19 -14.43 -5.16
CA ALA A 74 -2.73 -13.21 -4.53
C ALA A 74 -2.41 -13.44 -3.04
N HIS A 75 -1.44 -12.68 -2.54
CA HIS A 75 -0.93 -12.82 -1.17
C HIS A 75 -1.63 -11.86 -0.20
N PHE A 76 -2.01 -10.67 -0.66
CA PHE A 76 -2.71 -9.66 0.10
C PHE A 76 -3.96 -9.19 -0.63
N LEU A 77 -5.03 -8.93 0.12
CA LEU A 77 -6.19 -8.21 -0.37
C LEU A 77 -5.94 -6.70 -0.20
N ARG A 78 -6.09 -5.94 -1.28
CA ARG A 78 -5.90 -4.48 -1.27
C ARG A 78 -7.19 -3.75 -1.63
N ALA A 79 -7.62 -2.79 -0.81
CA ALA A 79 -8.67 -1.84 -1.20
C ALA A 79 -8.44 -0.48 -0.52
N GLY A 80 -8.87 0.60 -1.15
CA GLY A 80 -8.88 1.94 -0.55
C GLY A 80 -10.16 2.17 0.25
N CYS A 81 -10.04 2.69 1.48
CA CYS A 81 -11.17 3.02 2.35
C CYS A 81 -11.34 4.54 2.54
N PHE A 82 -10.22 5.26 2.66
CA PHE A 82 -10.17 6.73 2.78
C PHE A 82 -9.69 7.42 1.50
N LYS A 83 -9.79 6.75 0.37
CA LYS A 83 -9.23 7.26 -0.88
C LYS A 83 -10.16 8.26 -1.56
N PRO A 84 -9.77 9.53 -1.71
CA PRO A 84 -10.51 10.46 -2.54
C PRO A 84 -10.44 9.98 -3.99
N LEU A 85 -11.59 9.75 -4.59
CA LEU A 85 -11.67 9.43 -6.01
C LEU A 85 -11.38 10.68 -6.83
N THR A 86 -10.52 10.58 -7.80
CA THR A 86 -10.08 11.71 -8.63
C THR A 86 -11.04 12.01 -9.78
N PHE A 87 -12.04 11.15 -10.03
CA PHE A 87 -13.05 11.38 -11.06
C PHE A 87 -14.07 12.44 -10.60
N PRO A 88 -14.22 13.56 -11.31
CA PRO A 88 -15.01 14.70 -10.83
C PRO A 88 -16.54 14.50 -10.90
N TYR A 89 -17.03 13.63 -11.78
CA TYR A 89 -18.47 13.41 -12.04
C TYR A 89 -19.01 12.13 -11.38
N ARG A 90 -18.51 11.79 -10.20
CA ARG A 90 -19.00 10.62 -9.46
C ARG A 90 -20.31 10.91 -8.72
N SER A 91 -21.16 9.92 -8.63
CA SER A 91 -22.32 9.96 -7.76
C SER A 91 -21.94 9.75 -6.29
N GLU A 92 -22.82 10.11 -5.36
CA GLU A 92 -22.63 9.88 -3.92
C GLU A 92 -22.38 8.40 -3.56
N LYS A 93 -22.78 7.47 -4.42
CA LYS A 93 -22.52 6.03 -4.27
C LYS A 93 -21.04 5.65 -4.28
N PHE A 94 -20.17 6.51 -4.77
CA PHE A 94 -18.73 6.27 -4.91
C PHE A 94 -17.89 7.17 -4.00
N PHE A 95 -18.47 7.62 -2.89
CA PHE A 95 -17.70 8.30 -1.86
C PHE A 95 -16.85 7.33 -1.04
N GLU A 96 -15.88 7.88 -0.31
CA GLU A 96 -15.08 7.15 0.64
C GLU A 96 -15.97 6.41 1.63
N THR A 97 -15.67 5.14 1.84
CA THR A 97 -16.39 4.31 2.81
C THR A 97 -15.83 4.42 4.23
N ARG A 98 -14.62 5.00 4.35
CA ARG A 98 -13.95 5.32 5.61
C ARG A 98 -13.87 4.14 6.57
N GLU A 99 -14.23 4.35 7.84
CA GLU A 99 -14.20 3.34 8.90
C GLU A 99 -14.98 2.07 8.52
N LYS A 100 -16.13 2.23 7.92
CA LYS A 100 -16.95 1.10 7.47
C LYS A 100 -16.26 0.25 6.40
N GLY A 101 -15.54 0.92 5.50
CA GLY A 101 -14.73 0.23 4.49
C GLY A 101 -13.56 -0.56 5.10
N LEU A 102 -12.98 -0.07 6.21
CA LEU A 102 -11.95 -0.80 6.96
C LEU A 102 -12.51 -2.10 7.57
N GLU A 103 -13.68 -2.02 8.21
CA GLU A 103 -14.37 -3.17 8.78
C GLU A 103 -14.65 -4.24 7.71
N TRP A 104 -15.17 -3.82 6.56
CA TRP A 104 -15.44 -4.73 5.43
C TRP A 104 -14.17 -5.37 4.88
N LEU A 105 -13.09 -4.58 4.72
CA LEU A 105 -11.82 -5.07 4.20
C LEU A 105 -11.20 -6.11 5.15
N LYS A 106 -11.19 -5.81 6.46
CA LYS A 106 -10.70 -6.72 7.48
C LYS A 106 -11.50 -8.01 7.50
N SER A 107 -12.83 -7.93 7.59
CA SER A 107 -13.72 -9.09 7.61
C SER A 107 -13.57 -9.96 6.36
N ALA A 108 -13.44 -9.35 5.19
CA ALA A 108 -13.23 -10.07 3.93
C ALA A 108 -11.88 -10.80 3.89
N GLY A 109 -10.81 -10.15 4.38
CA GLY A 109 -9.50 -10.77 4.52
C GLY A 109 -9.51 -11.97 5.46
N GLU A 110 -10.09 -11.81 6.64
CA GLU A 110 -10.27 -12.89 7.64
C GLU A 110 -11.06 -14.06 7.07
N ALA A 111 -12.16 -13.79 6.35
CA ALA A 111 -13.03 -14.82 5.77
C ALA A 111 -12.30 -15.74 4.77
N VAL A 112 -11.25 -15.26 4.11
CA VAL A 112 -10.47 -16.04 3.13
C VAL A 112 -9.05 -16.36 3.59
N GLY A 113 -8.66 -15.93 4.78
CA GLY A 113 -7.30 -16.10 5.31
C GLY A 113 -6.26 -15.35 4.47
N MET A 114 -6.53 -14.09 4.11
CA MET A 114 -5.61 -13.18 3.44
C MET A 114 -5.33 -11.96 4.30
N PRO A 115 -4.06 -11.57 4.50
CA PRO A 115 -3.73 -10.29 5.09
C PRO A 115 -4.21 -9.15 4.18
N VAL A 116 -4.48 -7.99 4.79
CA VAL A 116 -5.07 -6.85 4.11
C VAL A 116 -4.15 -5.64 4.11
N VAL A 117 -4.25 -4.84 3.04
CA VAL A 117 -3.51 -3.58 2.89
C VAL A 117 -4.44 -2.47 2.40
N THR A 118 -4.34 -1.30 3.02
CA THR A 118 -5.06 -0.10 2.58
C THR A 118 -4.18 1.14 2.65
N GLU A 119 -4.59 2.17 1.91
CA GLU A 119 -3.87 3.44 1.86
C GLU A 119 -4.26 4.32 3.05
N ILE A 120 -3.24 4.81 3.79
CA ILE A 120 -3.41 5.84 4.81
C ILE A 120 -3.35 7.23 4.17
N MET A 121 -4.32 8.09 4.50
CA MET A 121 -4.46 9.42 3.91
C MET A 121 -4.20 10.55 4.90
N HIS A 122 -4.37 10.30 6.21
CA HIS A 122 -4.28 11.32 7.26
C HIS A 122 -3.51 10.78 8.46
N ILE A 123 -2.66 11.63 9.06
CA ILE A 123 -1.82 11.26 10.21
C ILE A 123 -2.68 10.86 11.41
N ASP A 124 -3.79 11.56 11.65
CA ASP A 124 -4.71 11.29 12.76
C ASP A 124 -5.49 9.97 12.63
N LYS A 125 -5.38 9.29 11.50
CA LYS A 125 -6.04 8.01 11.24
C LYS A 125 -5.08 6.81 11.25
N ILE A 126 -3.80 7.01 11.55
CA ILE A 126 -2.79 5.95 11.51
C ILE A 126 -3.17 4.80 12.44
N ASP A 127 -3.48 5.08 13.70
CA ASP A 127 -3.80 4.05 14.68
C ASP A 127 -5.06 3.27 14.28
N LEU A 128 -6.12 4.00 13.90
CA LEU A 128 -7.36 3.38 13.43
C LEU A 128 -7.13 2.45 12.23
N VAL A 129 -6.37 2.90 11.23
CA VAL A 129 -6.11 2.10 10.03
C VAL A 129 -5.22 0.91 10.37
N ALA A 130 -4.21 1.08 11.23
CA ALA A 130 -3.32 0.02 11.68
C ALA A 130 -4.04 -1.10 12.45
N GLU A 131 -5.09 -0.78 13.21
CA GLU A 131 -5.93 -1.78 13.90
C GLU A 131 -6.73 -2.68 12.94
N HIS A 132 -6.91 -2.23 11.69
CA HIS A 132 -7.74 -2.92 10.70
C HIS A 132 -6.94 -3.53 9.54
N THR A 133 -5.61 -3.31 9.49
CA THR A 133 -4.80 -3.78 8.37
C THR A 133 -3.47 -4.37 8.81
N ASP A 134 -2.93 -5.29 8.03
CA ASP A 134 -1.61 -5.88 8.26
C ASP A 134 -0.49 -5.02 7.69
N MET A 135 -0.82 -4.18 6.69
CA MET A 135 0.14 -3.29 6.03
C MET A 135 -0.49 -1.94 5.67
N LEU A 136 0.24 -0.87 5.93
CA LEU A 136 -0.14 0.49 5.53
C LEU A 136 0.52 0.86 4.20
N GLN A 137 -0.29 1.31 3.24
CA GLN A 137 0.20 1.90 2.00
C GLN A 137 0.30 3.42 2.14
N ILE A 138 1.47 3.98 1.88
CA ILE A 138 1.64 5.44 1.71
C ILE A 138 1.53 5.74 0.22
N GLY A 139 0.49 6.48 -0.16
CA GLY A 139 0.24 6.84 -1.54
C GLY A 139 1.23 7.90 -2.05
N THR A 140 1.50 7.90 -3.35
CA THR A 140 2.44 8.83 -3.99
C THR A 140 2.15 10.30 -3.68
N ARG A 141 0.88 10.68 -3.56
CA ARG A 141 0.49 12.07 -3.25
C ARG A 141 0.83 12.47 -1.82
N ASN A 142 0.88 11.51 -0.90
CA ASN A 142 1.09 11.73 0.53
C ASN A 142 2.51 11.40 1.01
N MET A 143 3.36 10.83 0.16
CA MET A 143 4.71 10.44 0.56
C MET A 143 5.61 11.62 0.97
N GLN A 144 5.23 12.84 0.62
CA GLN A 144 5.95 14.07 0.96
C GLN A 144 5.19 14.94 1.99
N ASN A 145 4.08 14.45 2.50
CA ASN A 145 3.25 15.18 3.44
C ASN A 145 3.67 14.88 4.89
#